data_e367ef9cc215ec8206b6388d35d9afb0
#
_entry.id   e367ef9cc215ec8206b6388d35d9afb0
#
_cell.length_a   1.000
_cell.length_b   1.000
_cell.length_c   1.000
_cell.angle_alpha   90.00
_cell.angle_beta   90.00
_cell.angle_gamma   90.00
#
_symmetry.space_group_name_H-M   'P 1'
#
loop_
_entity.id
_entity.type
_entity.pdbx_description
1 polymer ?
#
loop_
_entity_poly.entity_id
_entity_poly.type
_entity_poly.pdbx_seq_one_letter_code
_entity_poly.pdbx_strand_id
1 'polypeptide(L)'
;MPRHPQHELDLQLCFPLYAASRALTRAYGPLLAEAGLTYPQYLTMLALWSSDAPPTVGQLGAKLRLDSGTLTPLLKRLEAMGLLTRLRDATDERRVVVTLTEAGDALQDDLADVPAGVVELLGVDLAQAQALRGLLDDIIEHLDANA
;
A
#
# COMPACT_ATOMS: atom_id res chain seq x y z
N MET A 1 -0.05 -22.56 -29.07
CA MET A 1 -1.34 -22.00 -29.54
C MET A 1 -2.47 -22.53 -28.66
N PRO A 2 -3.25 -21.67 -28.03
CA PRO A 2 -4.34 -22.13 -27.16
C PRO A 2 -5.41 -22.85 -27.99
N ARG A 3 -6.00 -23.91 -27.41
CA ARG A 3 -7.11 -24.65 -28.05
C ARG A 3 -8.41 -23.83 -28.13
N HIS A 4 -8.51 -22.82 -27.28
CA HIS A 4 -9.67 -21.94 -27.18
C HIS A 4 -9.18 -20.50 -27.33
N PRO A 5 -9.74 -19.71 -28.28
CA PRO A 5 -9.32 -18.32 -28.48
C PRO A 5 -9.41 -17.46 -27.22
N GLN A 6 -10.39 -17.74 -26.34
CA GLN A 6 -10.54 -17.03 -25.08
C GLN A 6 -9.39 -17.27 -24.07
N HIS A 7 -8.48 -18.20 -24.34
CA HIS A 7 -7.27 -18.43 -23.53
C HIS A 7 -6.05 -17.66 -24.02
N GLU A 8 -6.20 -16.84 -25.04
CA GLU A 8 -5.12 -15.94 -25.45
C GLU A 8 -4.87 -14.88 -24.39
N LEU A 9 -3.60 -14.72 -24.02
CA LEU A 9 -3.20 -13.80 -22.93
C LEU A 9 -3.56 -12.36 -23.27
N ASP A 10 -3.40 -11.96 -24.53
CA ASP A 10 -3.65 -10.60 -24.99
C ASP A 10 -5.14 -10.20 -24.95
N LEU A 11 -6.03 -11.19 -24.84
CA LEU A 11 -7.47 -10.98 -24.69
C LEU A 11 -7.93 -10.93 -23.22
N GLN A 12 -7.02 -11.17 -22.26
CA GLN A 12 -7.37 -11.20 -20.84
C GLN A 12 -7.44 -9.78 -20.26
N LEU A 13 -8.59 -9.36 -19.77
CA LEU A 13 -8.75 -8.07 -19.10
C LEU A 13 -7.88 -7.95 -17.82
N CYS A 14 -7.78 -9.03 -17.06
CA CYS A 14 -7.08 -9.02 -15.77
C CYS A 14 -5.56 -9.00 -15.90
N PHE A 15 -5.01 -9.42 -17.03
CA PHE A 15 -3.55 -9.45 -17.23
C PHE A 15 -2.92 -8.05 -17.21
N PRO A 16 -3.43 -7.05 -17.96
CA PRO A 16 -2.91 -5.68 -17.87
C PRO A 16 -2.98 -5.11 -16.45
N LEU A 17 -4.03 -5.38 -15.69
CA LEU A 17 -4.18 -4.95 -14.31
C LEU A 17 -3.08 -5.55 -13.41
N TYR A 18 -2.86 -6.85 -13.53
CA TYR A 18 -1.79 -7.56 -12.83
C TYR A 18 -0.40 -7.04 -13.21
N ALA A 19 -0.15 -6.88 -14.51
CA ALA A 19 1.12 -6.36 -15.02
C ALA A 19 1.38 -4.91 -14.57
N ALA A 20 0.35 -4.05 -14.63
CA ALA A 20 0.42 -2.66 -14.19
C ALA A 20 0.73 -2.57 -12.68
N SER A 21 0.08 -3.37 -11.85
CA SER A 21 0.34 -3.41 -10.40
C SER A 21 1.80 -3.75 -10.09
N ARG A 22 2.37 -4.74 -10.78
CA ARG A 22 3.78 -5.11 -10.63
C ARG A 22 4.73 -4.03 -11.13
N ALA A 23 4.41 -3.43 -12.28
CA ALA A 23 5.21 -2.34 -12.84
C ALA A 23 5.22 -1.11 -11.93
N LEU A 24 4.07 -0.77 -11.34
CA LEU A 24 3.94 0.30 -10.37
C LEU A 24 4.80 0.04 -9.13
N THR A 25 4.75 -1.15 -8.57
CA THR A 25 5.58 -1.53 -7.41
C THR A 25 7.07 -1.34 -7.70
N ARG A 26 7.52 -1.71 -8.91
CA ARG A 26 8.92 -1.48 -9.32
C ARG A 26 9.24 0.00 -9.50
N ALA A 27 8.30 0.79 -10.01
CA ALA A 27 8.48 2.22 -10.24
C ALA A 27 8.69 3.02 -8.94
N TYR A 28 8.12 2.56 -7.83
CA TYR A 28 8.36 3.16 -6.51
C TYR A 28 9.78 2.92 -5.99
N GLY A 29 10.48 1.88 -6.43
CA GLY A 29 11.81 1.52 -5.92
C GLY A 29 12.80 2.68 -5.90
N PRO A 30 13.09 3.33 -7.04
CA PRO A 30 14.00 4.47 -7.08
C PRO A 30 13.54 5.66 -6.23
N LEU A 31 12.22 5.92 -6.17
CA LEU A 31 11.65 7.03 -5.40
C LEU A 31 11.77 6.83 -3.88
N LEU A 32 11.81 5.59 -3.43
CA LEU A 32 11.88 5.22 -2.02
C LEU A 32 13.29 4.79 -1.57
N ALA A 33 14.24 4.73 -2.49
CA ALA A 33 15.58 4.17 -2.23
C ALA A 33 16.32 4.88 -1.10
N GLU A 34 16.29 6.21 -1.05
CA GLU A 34 16.96 7.00 -0.01
C GLU A 34 16.37 6.76 1.38
N ALA A 35 15.07 6.55 1.46
CA ALA A 35 14.39 6.21 2.70
C ALA A 35 14.57 4.73 3.10
N GLY A 36 15.08 3.89 2.20
CA GLY A 36 15.25 2.46 2.43
C GLY A 36 13.94 1.69 2.55
N LEU A 37 12.83 2.24 2.03
CA LEU A 37 11.50 1.64 2.09
C LEU A 37 11.17 0.86 0.82
N THR A 38 10.44 -0.24 1.00
CA THR A 38 9.68 -0.89 -0.08
C THR A 38 8.33 -0.20 -0.27
N TYR A 39 7.67 -0.42 -1.40
CA TYR A 39 6.35 0.16 -1.64
C TYR A 39 5.30 -0.28 -0.60
N PRO A 40 5.19 -1.56 -0.19
CA PRO A 40 4.29 -1.94 0.89
C PRO A 40 4.60 -1.27 2.23
N GLN A 41 5.87 -1.04 2.56
CA GLN A 41 6.26 -0.30 3.75
C GLN A 41 5.84 1.18 3.67
N TYR A 42 6.02 1.80 2.51
CA TYR A 42 5.55 3.16 2.27
C TYR A 42 4.02 3.28 2.39
N LEU A 43 3.26 2.33 1.83
CA LEU A 43 1.80 2.28 2.03
C LEU A 43 1.42 2.19 3.51
N THR A 44 2.18 1.43 4.29
CA THR A 44 1.97 1.32 5.74
C THR A 44 2.23 2.66 6.43
N MET A 45 3.29 3.36 6.06
CA MET A 45 3.57 4.71 6.58
C MET A 45 2.47 5.71 6.19
N LEU A 46 2.00 5.69 4.94
CA LEU A 46 0.85 6.52 4.51
C LEU A 46 -0.41 6.25 5.33
N ALA A 47 -0.68 4.98 5.65
CA ALA A 47 -1.82 4.61 6.49
C ALA A 47 -1.69 5.13 7.92
N LEU A 48 -0.47 5.13 8.47
CA LEU A 48 -0.17 5.67 9.80
C LEU A 48 -0.27 7.20 9.82
N TRP A 49 0.33 7.89 8.86
CA TRP A 49 0.29 9.36 8.76
C TRP A 49 -1.13 9.90 8.58
N SER A 50 -2.00 9.16 7.88
CA SER A 50 -3.39 9.53 7.65
C SER A 50 -4.36 9.10 8.76
N SER A 51 -3.86 8.59 9.88
CA SER A 51 -4.68 8.14 11.01
C SER A 51 -4.76 9.23 12.09
N ASP A 52 -5.98 9.56 12.53
CA ASP A 52 -6.20 10.57 13.58
C ASP A 52 -5.70 10.14 14.96
N ALA A 53 -5.56 8.84 15.17
CA ALA A 53 -5.06 8.24 16.40
C ALA A 53 -4.26 6.96 16.06
N PRO A 54 -3.35 6.52 16.95
CA PRO A 54 -2.58 5.30 16.74
C PRO A 54 -3.48 4.09 16.49
N PRO A 55 -3.44 3.47 15.30
CA PRO A 55 -4.30 2.35 14.98
C PRO A 55 -3.79 1.04 15.60
N THR A 56 -4.68 0.07 15.74
CA THR A 56 -4.27 -1.31 16.00
C THR A 56 -3.76 -2.00 14.73
N VAL A 57 -3.01 -3.09 14.91
CA VAL A 57 -2.57 -3.94 13.79
C VAL A 57 -3.76 -4.41 12.95
N GLY A 58 -4.88 -4.77 13.57
CA GLY A 58 -6.10 -5.17 12.87
C GLY A 58 -6.70 -4.04 12.04
N GLN A 59 -6.74 -2.83 12.55
CA GLN A 59 -7.23 -1.65 11.83
C GLN A 59 -6.32 -1.30 10.64
N LEU A 60 -5.00 -1.39 10.81
CA LEU A 60 -4.05 -1.23 9.71
C LEU A 60 -4.22 -2.30 8.63
N GLY A 61 -4.38 -3.56 9.04
CA GLY A 61 -4.62 -4.67 8.12
C GLY A 61 -5.87 -4.45 7.27
N ALA A 62 -6.98 -4.02 7.90
CA ALA A 62 -8.21 -3.68 7.20
C ALA A 62 -8.01 -2.51 6.22
N LYS A 63 -7.35 -1.43 6.65
CA LYS A 63 -7.08 -0.24 5.82
C LYS A 63 -6.18 -0.56 4.62
N LEU A 64 -5.16 -1.39 4.83
CA LEU A 64 -4.20 -1.79 3.80
C LEU A 64 -4.64 -3.02 3.00
N ARG A 65 -5.75 -3.66 3.39
CA ARG A 65 -6.24 -4.91 2.79
C ARG A 65 -5.21 -6.04 2.87
N LEU A 66 -4.48 -6.10 3.97
CA LEU A 66 -3.46 -7.11 4.27
C LEU A 66 -3.88 -7.96 5.46
N ASP A 67 -3.63 -9.26 5.38
CA ASP A 67 -3.73 -10.14 6.52
C ASP A 67 -2.59 -9.91 7.54
N SER A 68 -2.76 -10.38 8.77
CA SER A 68 -1.76 -10.22 9.83
C SER A 68 -0.44 -10.94 9.53
N GLY A 69 -0.48 -12.04 8.79
CA GLY A 69 0.72 -12.79 8.37
C GLY A 69 1.61 -11.98 7.42
N THR A 70 1.01 -11.15 6.59
CA THR A 70 1.72 -10.24 5.68
C THR A 70 2.12 -8.94 6.37
N LEU A 71 1.23 -8.36 7.19
CA LEU A 71 1.45 -7.07 7.83
C LEU A 71 2.49 -7.14 8.97
N THR A 72 2.49 -8.19 9.77
CA THR A 72 3.40 -8.31 10.93
C THR A 72 4.88 -8.22 10.54
N PRO A 73 5.38 -8.89 9.50
CA PRO A 73 6.77 -8.72 9.07
C PRO A 73 7.09 -7.29 8.60
N LEU A 74 6.14 -6.61 7.93
CA LEU A 74 6.30 -5.21 7.53
C LEU A 74 6.47 -4.29 8.74
N LEU A 75 5.61 -4.45 9.74
CA LEU A 75 5.67 -3.66 10.98
C LEU A 75 6.95 -3.92 11.76
N LYS A 76 7.39 -5.17 11.87
CA LYS A 76 8.67 -5.52 12.52
C LYS A 76 9.85 -4.81 11.86
N ARG A 77 9.85 -4.74 10.55
CA ARG A 77 10.91 -4.10 9.79
C ARG A 77 10.92 -2.59 9.98
N LEU A 78 9.76 -1.94 9.93
CA LEU A 78 9.62 -0.51 10.20
C LEU A 78 9.99 -0.16 11.66
N GLU A 79 9.66 -1.02 12.61
CA GLU A 79 10.08 -0.88 14.01
C GLU A 79 11.61 -1.00 14.17
N ALA A 80 12.23 -1.97 13.50
CA ALA A 80 13.69 -2.12 13.49
C ALA A 80 14.41 -0.92 12.85
N MET A 81 13.75 -0.21 11.92
CA MET A 81 14.23 1.04 11.34
C MET A 81 14.01 2.26 12.27
N GLY A 82 13.34 2.07 13.40
CA GLY A 82 13.05 3.14 14.35
C GLY A 82 11.91 4.08 13.94
N LEU A 83 11.05 3.68 13.00
CA LEU A 83 9.99 4.53 12.46
C LEU A 83 8.66 4.40 13.20
N LEU A 84 8.46 3.30 13.90
CA LEU A 84 7.26 3.04 14.71
C LEU A 84 7.60 2.18 15.92
N THR A 85 6.65 2.09 16.83
CA THR A 85 6.63 1.14 17.96
C THR A 85 5.34 0.35 17.96
N ARG A 86 5.38 -0.87 18.48
CA ARG A 86 4.22 -1.74 18.65
C ARG A 86 4.10 -2.09 20.14
N LEU A 87 3.00 -1.70 20.72
CA LEU A 87 2.71 -1.95 22.14
C LEU A 87 1.36 -2.64 22.29
N ARG A 88 1.29 -3.59 23.22
CA ARG A 88 0.02 -4.17 23.61
C ARG A 88 -0.84 -3.11 24.28
N ASP A 89 -2.12 -3.10 23.95
CA ASP A 89 -3.08 -2.19 24.60
C ASP A 89 -3.16 -2.51 26.11
N ALA A 90 -3.07 -1.48 26.94
CA ALA A 90 -3.12 -1.63 28.39
C ALA A 90 -4.47 -2.19 28.89
N THR A 91 -5.55 -1.98 28.12
CA THR A 91 -6.92 -2.41 28.47
C THR A 91 -7.32 -3.74 27.83
N ASP A 92 -6.70 -4.13 26.71
CA ASP A 92 -6.93 -5.40 26.01
C ASP A 92 -5.62 -5.92 25.39
N GLU A 93 -4.98 -6.87 26.05
CA GLU A 93 -3.69 -7.45 25.60
C GLU A 93 -3.73 -8.17 24.25
N ARG A 94 -4.94 -8.46 23.73
CA ARG A 94 -5.10 -9.03 22.38
C ARG A 94 -4.92 -7.98 21.28
N ARG A 95 -4.97 -6.70 21.64
CA ARG A 95 -4.80 -5.58 20.73
C ARG A 95 -3.36 -5.07 20.79
N VAL A 96 -2.73 -4.93 19.63
CA VAL A 96 -1.42 -4.29 19.49
C VAL A 96 -1.63 -2.95 18.78
N VAL A 97 -1.23 -1.88 19.47
CA VAL A 97 -1.31 -0.50 18.95
C VAL A 97 0.01 -0.13 18.29
N VAL A 98 -0.08 0.49 17.13
CA VAL A 98 1.06 0.94 16.33
C VAL A 98 1.16 2.44 16.40
N THR A 99 2.29 2.95 16.90
CA THR A 99 2.52 4.38 17.09
C THR A 99 3.76 4.81 16.30
N LEU A 100 3.65 5.92 15.58
CA LEU A 100 4.82 6.54 14.94
C LEU A 100 5.81 7.05 15.99
N THR A 101 7.10 6.91 15.69
CA THR A 101 8.15 7.63 16.40
C THR A 101 8.30 9.04 15.83
N GLU A 102 9.06 9.90 16.51
CA GLU A 102 9.42 11.21 15.95
C GLU A 102 10.10 11.08 14.58
N ALA A 103 11.02 10.11 14.43
CA ALA A 103 11.67 9.83 13.15
C ALA A 103 10.67 9.34 12.08
N GLY A 104 9.70 8.50 12.46
CA GLY A 104 8.64 8.04 11.56
C GLY A 104 7.72 9.15 11.10
N ASP A 105 7.41 10.09 11.98
CA ASP A 105 6.60 11.26 11.63
C ASP A 105 7.39 12.22 10.72
N ALA A 106 8.64 12.54 11.07
CA ALA A 106 9.51 13.42 10.28
C ALA A 106 9.79 12.90 8.85
N LEU A 107 9.74 11.60 8.63
CA LEU A 107 9.97 10.99 7.32
C LEU A 107 8.96 11.47 6.25
N GLN A 108 7.82 12.01 6.64
CA GLN A 108 6.86 12.63 5.70
C GLN A 108 7.50 13.74 4.87
N ASP A 109 8.37 14.54 5.49
CA ASP A 109 9.02 15.66 4.81
C ASP A 109 9.99 15.17 3.73
N ASP A 110 10.74 14.11 4.01
CA ASP A 110 11.68 13.50 3.05
C ASP A 110 10.97 12.83 1.87
N LEU A 111 9.73 12.39 2.04
CA LEU A 111 8.95 11.69 1.04
C LEU A 111 7.82 12.53 0.43
N ALA A 112 7.82 13.84 0.69
CA ALA A 112 6.76 14.74 0.24
C ALA A 112 6.58 14.76 -1.29
N ASP A 113 7.66 14.58 -2.05
CA ASP A 113 7.65 14.64 -3.51
C ASP A 113 7.34 13.28 -4.18
N VAL A 114 7.29 12.18 -3.42
CA VAL A 114 7.05 10.83 -3.96
C VAL A 114 5.72 10.74 -4.71
N PRO A 115 4.58 11.25 -4.21
CA PRO A 115 3.32 11.18 -4.94
C PRO A 115 3.36 11.88 -6.30
N ALA A 116 3.97 13.05 -6.39
CA ALA A 116 4.12 13.77 -7.64
C ALA A 116 5.02 13.03 -8.62
N GLY A 117 6.12 12.47 -8.14
CA GLY A 117 7.03 11.64 -8.96
C GLY A 117 6.34 10.42 -9.56
N VAL A 118 5.47 9.76 -8.82
CA VAL A 118 4.71 8.62 -9.33
C VAL A 118 3.69 9.02 -10.39
N VAL A 119 2.97 10.13 -10.19
CA VAL A 119 2.00 10.64 -11.18
C VAL A 119 2.72 10.93 -12.50
N GLU A 120 3.90 11.55 -12.44
CA GLU A 120 4.72 11.80 -13.63
C GLU A 120 5.12 10.49 -14.35
N LEU A 121 5.56 9.47 -13.59
CA LEU A 121 5.91 8.16 -14.15
C LEU A 121 4.72 7.43 -14.77
N LEU A 122 3.52 7.60 -14.24
CA LEU A 122 2.31 6.99 -14.79
C LEU A 122 1.90 7.60 -16.14
N GLY A 123 2.30 8.84 -16.43
CA GLY A 123 1.97 9.51 -17.68
C GLY A 123 0.47 9.76 -17.89
N VAL A 124 -0.30 9.89 -16.82
CA VAL A 124 -1.74 10.17 -16.85
C VAL A 124 -2.02 11.56 -16.34
N ASP A 125 -3.03 12.22 -16.90
CA ASP A 125 -3.53 13.48 -16.37
C ASP A 125 -4.46 13.26 -15.15
N LEU A 126 -4.85 14.33 -14.48
CA LEU A 126 -5.68 14.25 -13.29
C LEU A 126 -7.04 13.58 -13.56
N ALA A 127 -7.67 13.90 -14.70
CA ALA A 127 -8.98 13.31 -15.06
C ALA A 127 -8.86 11.81 -15.31
N GLN A 128 -7.82 11.38 -16.03
CA GLN A 128 -7.51 9.98 -16.24
C GLN A 128 -7.22 9.23 -14.93
N ALA A 129 -6.43 9.84 -14.04
CA ALA A 129 -6.13 9.27 -12.73
C ALA A 129 -7.39 9.08 -11.87
N GLN A 130 -8.29 10.08 -11.86
CA GLN A 130 -9.57 10.00 -11.13
C GLN A 130 -10.49 8.94 -11.72
N ALA A 131 -10.60 8.85 -13.06
CA ALA A 131 -11.41 7.84 -13.74
C ALA A 131 -10.88 6.42 -13.46
N LEU A 132 -9.57 6.21 -13.55
CA LEU A 132 -8.94 4.94 -13.24
C LEU A 132 -9.18 4.53 -11.78
N ARG A 133 -9.00 5.46 -10.84
CA ARG A 133 -9.26 5.21 -9.42
C ARG A 133 -10.69 4.77 -9.19
N GLY A 134 -11.68 5.46 -9.77
CA GLY A 134 -13.09 5.09 -9.64
C GLY A 134 -13.37 3.67 -10.16
N LEU A 135 -12.82 3.31 -11.32
CA LEU A 135 -12.96 1.94 -11.87
C LEU A 135 -12.31 0.88 -10.97
N LEU A 136 -11.15 1.17 -10.40
CA LEU A 136 -10.47 0.24 -9.49
C LEU A 136 -11.26 0.07 -8.19
N ASP A 137 -11.79 1.16 -7.62
CA ASP A 137 -12.62 1.11 -6.42
C ASP A 137 -13.90 0.26 -6.66
N ASP A 138 -14.57 0.43 -7.80
CA ASP A 138 -15.72 -0.36 -8.19
C ASP A 138 -15.39 -1.86 -8.34
N ILE A 139 -14.25 -2.18 -8.97
CA ILE A 139 -13.78 -3.57 -9.13
C ILE A 139 -13.51 -4.20 -7.76
N ILE A 140 -12.85 -3.48 -6.87
CA ILE A 140 -12.53 -3.95 -5.53
C ILE A 140 -13.83 -4.23 -4.75
N GLU A 141 -14.79 -3.31 -4.79
CA GLU A 141 -16.08 -3.47 -4.11
C GLU A 141 -16.84 -4.70 -4.61
N HIS A 142 -16.88 -4.90 -5.92
CA HIS A 142 -17.54 -6.09 -6.50
C HIS A 142 -16.82 -7.39 -6.13
N LEU A 143 -15.50 -7.41 -6.12
CA LEU A 143 -14.73 -8.59 -5.71
C LEU A 143 -14.95 -8.93 -4.23
N ASP A 144 -14.99 -7.92 -3.36
CA ASP A 144 -15.25 -8.11 -1.93
C ASP A 144 -16.66 -8.64 -1.65
N ALA A 145 -17.65 -8.15 -2.38
CA ALA A 145 -19.04 -8.59 -2.22
C ALA A 145 -19.26 -10.06 -2.64
N ASN A 146 -18.35 -10.62 -3.45
CA ASN A 146 -18.43 -11.99 -3.96
C ASN A 146 -17.34 -12.93 -3.40
N ALA A 147 -16.60 -12.45 -2.41
CA ALA A 147 -15.55 -13.24 -1.77
C ALA A 147 -16.10 -14.24 -0.72
#